data_3d0f52e81c214ffb0c65241556190bff
#
_entry.id   3d0f52e81c214ffb0c65241556190bff
#
_cell.length_a   1.000
_cell.length_b   1.000
_cell.length_c   1.000
_cell.angle_alpha   90.00
_cell.angle_beta   90.00
_cell.angle_gamma   90.00
#
_symmetry.space_group_name_H-M   'P 1'
#
loop_
_entity.id
_entity.type
_entity.pdbx_description
1 polymer ?
#
loop_
_entity_poly.entity_id
_entity_poly.type
_entity_poly.pdbx_seq_one_letter_code
_entity_poly.pdbx_strand_id
1 'polypeptide(L)'
;MTITLKSEADLAKMRVAGRLAADVLDMIAPYVVPGVSTAELDRRCHDYIVNVQQAIPACLNYGSPPFPASTCISVNHVICHGIPSEKTLQNGDIVNIDVTVIKDGWHGDTNRTYLVGDVGVLGRRLVDITYEAMWRGIRTVRPGATLGDIGHAIQSFAEAERFSVVREFCGHGIGRGFHEDPQVVHFGQPGKGLTLEKGMTFTIEPMINAGKAALKILGDGWTVVTRDRSLSAQWEHTLAVTDDGYEIFTLGAAERERFSPTGHQK
;
A
#
# COMPACT_ATOMS: atom_id res chain seq x y z
N MET A 1 -19.73 9.19 -9.65
CA MET A 1 -18.84 8.04 -9.42
C MET A 1 -18.93 7.15 -10.64
N THR A 2 -17.89 7.05 -11.44
CA THR A 2 -17.89 6.19 -12.65
C THR A 2 -16.81 5.15 -12.47
N ILE A 3 -17.20 3.90 -12.21
CA ILE A 3 -16.29 2.79 -12.06
C ILE A 3 -16.05 2.16 -13.42
N THR A 4 -14.78 2.02 -13.81
CA THR A 4 -14.40 1.34 -15.04
C THR A 4 -14.12 -0.12 -14.75
N LEU A 5 -14.92 -1.02 -15.28
CA LEU A 5 -14.64 -2.45 -15.23
C LEU A 5 -13.56 -2.80 -16.26
N LYS A 6 -12.52 -3.47 -15.80
CA LYS A 6 -11.36 -3.84 -16.63
C LYS A 6 -11.67 -5.15 -17.39
N SER A 7 -11.39 -5.14 -18.70
CA SER A 7 -11.41 -6.36 -19.52
C SER A 7 -10.23 -7.26 -19.16
N GLU A 8 -10.26 -8.52 -19.59
CA GLU A 8 -9.12 -9.44 -19.38
C GLU A 8 -7.82 -8.93 -20.05
N ALA A 9 -7.94 -8.23 -21.17
CA ALA A 9 -6.79 -7.59 -21.84
C ALA A 9 -6.20 -6.43 -21.00
N ASP A 10 -7.05 -5.71 -20.27
CA ASP A 10 -6.63 -4.65 -19.34
C ASP A 10 -5.98 -5.26 -18.09
N LEU A 11 -6.59 -6.30 -17.51
CA LEU A 11 -6.06 -7.01 -16.36
C LEU A 11 -4.67 -7.61 -16.66
N ALA A 12 -4.45 -8.13 -17.87
CA ALA A 12 -3.14 -8.64 -18.28
C ALA A 12 -2.05 -7.56 -18.23
N LYS A 13 -2.37 -6.31 -18.59
CA LYS A 13 -1.43 -5.18 -18.48
C LYS A 13 -1.22 -4.73 -17.03
N MET A 14 -2.27 -4.75 -16.22
CA MET A 14 -2.17 -4.43 -14.80
C MET A 14 -1.35 -5.48 -14.03
N ARG A 15 -1.44 -6.76 -14.40
CA ARG A 15 -0.54 -7.82 -13.86
C ARG A 15 0.94 -7.49 -14.11
N VAL A 16 1.25 -6.92 -15.27
CA VAL A 16 2.63 -6.48 -15.58
C VAL A 16 3.03 -5.31 -14.69
N ALA A 17 2.22 -4.25 -14.65
CA ALA A 17 2.53 -3.06 -13.84
C ALA A 17 2.63 -3.41 -12.33
N GLY A 18 1.69 -4.20 -11.80
CA GLY A 18 1.70 -4.65 -10.40
C GLY A 18 2.91 -5.52 -10.08
N ARG A 19 3.31 -6.41 -10.99
CA ARG A 19 4.54 -7.20 -10.83
C ARG A 19 5.76 -6.30 -10.75
N LEU A 20 5.88 -5.32 -11.63
CA LEU A 20 7.00 -4.39 -11.63
C LEU A 20 7.08 -3.59 -10.32
N ALA A 21 5.95 -3.12 -9.79
CA ALA A 21 5.91 -2.44 -8.50
C ALA A 21 6.39 -3.34 -7.34
N ALA A 22 5.90 -4.59 -7.29
CA ALA A 22 6.33 -5.56 -6.28
C ALA A 22 7.83 -5.89 -6.38
N ASP A 23 8.36 -6.01 -7.61
CA ASP A 23 9.78 -6.29 -7.84
C ASP A 23 10.68 -5.14 -7.37
N VAL A 24 10.20 -3.86 -7.37
CA VAL A 24 10.94 -2.73 -6.75
C VAL A 24 11.06 -2.93 -5.25
N LEU A 25 9.97 -3.33 -4.57
CA LEU A 25 9.99 -3.59 -3.13
C LEU A 25 10.89 -4.78 -2.77
N ASP A 26 10.92 -5.82 -3.59
CA ASP A 26 11.84 -6.94 -3.39
C ASP A 26 13.31 -6.52 -3.63
N MET A 27 13.58 -5.71 -4.66
CA MET A 27 14.91 -5.18 -4.97
C MET A 27 15.46 -4.30 -3.86
N ILE A 28 14.64 -3.40 -3.29
CA ILE A 28 15.11 -2.45 -2.28
C ILE A 28 15.30 -3.07 -0.90
N ALA A 29 14.63 -4.17 -0.58
CA ALA A 29 14.64 -4.81 0.73
C ALA A 29 16.04 -4.98 1.37
N PRO A 30 17.08 -5.48 0.68
CA PRO A 30 18.41 -5.65 1.27
C PRO A 30 19.15 -4.34 1.57
N TYR A 31 18.67 -3.22 1.05
CA TYR A 31 19.26 -1.90 1.29
C TYR A 31 18.60 -1.14 2.46
N VAL A 32 17.49 -1.66 2.99
CA VAL A 32 16.77 -1.05 4.11
C VAL A 32 17.47 -1.44 5.42
N VAL A 33 18.57 -0.75 5.72
CA VAL A 33 19.45 -1.03 6.86
C VAL A 33 19.75 0.26 7.64
N PRO A 34 20.15 0.16 8.92
CA PRO A 34 20.58 1.35 9.68
C PRO A 34 21.69 2.13 8.95
N GLY A 35 21.57 3.46 8.94
CA GLY A 35 22.55 4.38 8.34
C GLY A 35 22.27 4.76 6.89
N VAL A 36 21.41 4.06 6.15
CA VAL A 36 21.00 4.49 4.79
C VAL A 36 20.05 5.68 4.90
N SER A 37 20.15 6.66 4.00
CA SER A 37 19.18 7.75 3.92
C SER A 37 17.96 7.34 3.11
N THR A 38 16.79 7.95 3.41
CA THR A 38 15.58 7.71 2.63
C THR A 38 15.72 8.25 1.20
N ALA A 39 16.51 9.31 0.98
CA ALA A 39 16.86 9.81 -0.36
C ALA A 39 17.64 8.77 -1.18
N GLU A 40 18.60 8.06 -0.57
CA GLU A 40 19.35 7.00 -1.24
C GLU A 40 18.43 5.82 -1.62
N LEU A 41 17.48 5.45 -0.75
CA LEU A 41 16.50 4.41 -1.07
C LEU A 41 15.61 4.82 -2.25
N ASP A 42 15.11 6.06 -2.26
CA ASP A 42 14.33 6.60 -3.38
C ASP A 42 15.12 6.60 -4.69
N ARG A 43 16.37 7.06 -4.65
CA ARG A 43 17.25 7.06 -5.83
C ARG A 43 17.41 5.65 -6.41
N ARG A 44 17.62 4.63 -5.57
CA ARG A 44 17.73 3.23 -6.02
C ARG A 44 16.42 2.73 -6.63
N CYS A 45 15.28 3.06 -6.04
CA CYS A 45 13.97 2.73 -6.59
C CYS A 45 13.77 3.42 -7.94
N HIS A 46 14.08 4.71 -8.03
CA HIS A 46 14.02 5.48 -9.30
C HIS A 46 14.87 4.82 -10.39
N ASP A 47 16.13 4.57 -10.09
CA ASP A 47 17.07 3.97 -11.06
C ASP A 47 16.58 2.60 -11.54
N TYR A 48 16.04 1.80 -10.64
CA TYR A 48 15.52 0.49 -11.00
C TYR A 48 14.25 0.58 -11.87
N ILE A 49 13.31 1.45 -11.51
CA ILE A 49 12.08 1.67 -12.30
C ILE A 49 12.42 2.17 -13.70
N VAL A 50 13.27 3.20 -13.79
CA VAL A 50 13.53 3.88 -15.06
C VAL A 50 14.51 3.08 -15.93
N ASN A 51 15.64 2.66 -15.37
CA ASN A 51 16.75 2.12 -16.16
C ASN A 51 16.66 0.59 -16.34
N VAL A 52 16.09 -0.15 -15.37
CA VAL A 52 15.98 -1.61 -15.45
C VAL A 52 14.63 -2.03 -16.00
N GLN A 53 13.53 -1.50 -15.40
CA GLN A 53 12.18 -1.90 -15.78
C GLN A 53 11.67 -1.14 -17.03
N GLN A 54 12.35 -0.05 -17.42
CA GLN A 54 11.89 0.80 -18.52
C GLN A 54 10.43 1.25 -18.30
N ALA A 55 10.16 1.71 -17.09
CA ALA A 55 8.86 2.12 -16.61
C ALA A 55 8.93 3.55 -16.02
N ILE A 56 7.80 4.09 -15.59
CA ILE A 56 7.71 5.45 -15.07
C ILE A 56 7.29 5.39 -13.59
N PRO A 57 8.01 6.09 -12.67
CA PRO A 57 7.55 6.24 -11.28
C PRO A 57 6.37 7.22 -11.24
N ALA A 58 5.21 6.73 -10.84
CA ALA A 58 3.96 7.50 -10.88
C ALA A 58 3.89 8.64 -9.86
N CYS A 59 4.56 8.49 -8.73
CA CYS A 59 4.57 9.51 -7.66
C CYS A 59 5.31 10.78 -8.08
N LEU A 60 6.37 10.68 -8.91
CA LEU A 60 7.19 11.82 -9.28
C LEU A 60 6.38 12.87 -10.06
N ASN A 61 6.34 14.09 -9.54
CA ASN A 61 5.54 15.21 -10.06
C ASN A 61 4.02 15.01 -10.01
N TYR A 62 3.52 14.03 -9.25
CA TYR A 62 2.08 13.84 -9.05
C TYR A 62 1.51 14.89 -8.09
N GLY A 63 0.27 15.31 -8.32
CA GLY A 63 -0.50 16.17 -7.42
C GLY A 63 -0.14 17.65 -7.43
N SER A 64 -0.62 18.39 -6.41
CA SER A 64 -0.38 19.82 -6.26
C SER A 64 -0.29 20.18 -4.75
N PRO A 65 0.89 20.64 -4.26
CA PRO A 65 2.15 20.77 -5.00
C PRO A 65 2.62 19.43 -5.58
N PRO A 66 3.47 19.43 -6.65
CA PRO A 66 3.97 18.19 -7.22
C PRO A 66 4.84 17.43 -6.21
N PHE A 67 4.60 16.11 -6.07
CA PHE A 67 5.42 15.27 -5.19
C PHE A 67 6.85 15.18 -5.73
N PRO A 68 7.88 15.42 -4.89
CA PRO A 68 9.23 15.65 -5.39
C PRO A 68 10.08 14.39 -5.61
N ALA A 69 9.53 13.19 -5.38
CA ALA A 69 10.28 11.94 -5.36
C ALA A 69 9.56 10.82 -6.13
N SER A 70 10.24 9.73 -6.38
CA SER A 70 9.72 8.58 -7.13
C SER A 70 8.92 7.62 -6.28
N THR A 71 9.16 7.61 -4.96
CA THR A 71 8.51 6.77 -3.97
C THR A 71 8.13 7.58 -2.74
N CYS A 72 7.08 7.17 -2.01
CA CYS A 72 6.85 7.71 -0.68
C CYS A 72 7.60 6.85 0.34
N ILE A 73 8.35 7.49 1.27
CA ILE A 73 9.08 6.76 2.32
C ILE A 73 8.71 7.32 3.68
N SER A 74 7.97 6.53 4.45
CA SER A 74 7.33 6.93 5.70
C SER A 74 7.96 6.20 6.88
N VAL A 75 8.60 6.95 7.80
CA VAL A 75 9.37 6.39 8.93
C VAL A 75 8.61 6.58 10.24
N ASN A 76 8.45 5.51 11.01
CA ASN A 76 7.89 5.49 12.37
C ASN A 76 6.49 6.11 12.48
N HIS A 77 6.41 7.38 12.91
CA HIS A 77 5.15 8.10 13.12
C HIS A 77 4.61 8.79 11.86
N VAL A 78 5.31 8.68 10.74
CA VAL A 78 4.79 9.10 9.43
C VAL A 78 3.84 8.01 8.95
N ILE A 79 2.58 8.40 8.71
CA ILE A 79 1.51 7.49 8.31
C ILE A 79 1.68 7.11 6.85
N CYS A 80 1.74 8.13 5.96
CA CYS A 80 1.89 7.96 4.51
C CYS A 80 2.48 9.24 3.88
N HIS A 81 2.79 9.18 2.59
CA HIS A 81 3.28 10.28 1.75
C HIS A 81 4.55 10.95 2.31
N GLY A 82 5.38 10.21 3.06
CA GLY A 82 6.66 10.73 3.54
C GLY A 82 7.59 11.07 2.37
N ILE A 83 8.12 12.30 2.37
CA ILE A 83 9.06 12.75 1.34
C ILE A 83 10.46 12.23 1.68
N PRO A 84 11.11 11.48 0.76
CA PRO A 84 12.50 11.06 0.92
C PRO A 84 13.46 12.23 1.17
N SER A 85 14.42 12.05 2.05
CA SER A 85 15.36 13.08 2.45
C SER A 85 16.71 12.47 2.89
N GLU A 86 17.69 13.31 3.25
CA GLU A 86 18.96 12.86 3.81
C GLU A 86 18.85 12.27 5.23
N LYS A 87 17.65 12.19 5.79
CA LYS A 87 17.45 11.53 7.08
C LYS A 87 17.78 10.05 6.97
N THR A 88 18.72 9.60 7.80
CA THR A 88 19.15 8.20 7.85
C THR A 88 18.26 7.36 8.76
N LEU A 89 17.99 6.13 8.33
CA LEU A 89 17.32 5.13 9.14
C LEU A 89 18.17 4.72 10.34
N GLN A 90 17.51 4.50 11.47
CA GLN A 90 18.15 4.10 12.71
C GLN A 90 17.80 2.64 13.04
N ASN A 91 18.67 1.98 13.81
CA ASN A 91 18.33 0.68 14.38
C ASN A 91 17.08 0.81 15.26
N GLY A 92 16.08 -0.02 14.99
CA GLY A 92 14.80 0.02 15.69
C GLY A 92 13.68 0.76 14.96
N ASP A 93 13.97 1.45 13.84
CA ASP A 93 12.94 2.09 13.01
C ASP A 93 12.06 1.05 12.30
N ILE A 94 10.81 1.44 12.05
CA ILE A 94 9.98 0.84 11.01
C ILE A 94 9.85 1.84 9.86
N VAL A 95 9.90 1.38 8.62
CA VAL A 95 9.81 2.24 7.44
C VAL A 95 8.92 1.63 6.38
N ASN A 96 7.91 2.37 5.96
CA ASN A 96 7.09 2.04 4.81
C ASN A 96 7.73 2.63 3.56
N ILE A 97 7.83 1.83 2.51
CA ILE A 97 8.19 2.26 1.15
C ILE A 97 7.01 1.94 0.25
N ASP A 98 6.52 2.97 -0.42
CA ASP A 98 5.34 2.95 -1.25
C ASP A 98 5.72 3.28 -2.69
N VAL A 99 5.35 2.38 -3.60
CA VAL A 99 5.83 2.36 -4.99
C VAL A 99 4.69 2.19 -5.95
N THR A 100 4.50 3.20 -6.81
CA THR A 100 3.59 3.09 -7.94
C THR A 100 4.37 3.17 -9.25
N VAL A 101 4.18 2.18 -10.10
CA VAL A 101 4.84 2.06 -11.42
C VAL A 101 3.82 2.21 -12.52
N ILE A 102 4.15 3.00 -13.56
CA ILE A 102 3.38 3.05 -14.80
C ILE A 102 4.11 2.25 -15.88
N LYS A 103 3.43 1.25 -16.43
CA LYS A 103 3.91 0.48 -17.61
C LYS A 103 2.84 0.47 -18.68
N ASP A 104 3.21 0.95 -19.90
CA ASP A 104 2.30 1.02 -21.06
C ASP A 104 0.97 1.74 -20.75
N GLY A 105 1.03 2.77 -19.88
CA GLY A 105 -0.12 3.57 -19.45
C GLY A 105 -1.04 2.90 -18.41
N TRP A 106 -0.56 1.84 -17.72
CA TRP A 106 -1.27 1.17 -16.64
C TRP A 106 -0.46 1.27 -15.34
N HIS A 107 -1.17 1.47 -14.22
CA HIS A 107 -0.57 1.62 -12.90
C HIS A 107 -0.57 0.30 -12.14
N GLY A 108 0.48 0.06 -11.38
CA GLY A 108 0.57 -0.95 -10.35
C GLY A 108 1.10 -0.30 -9.09
N ASP A 109 0.41 -0.45 -7.98
CA ASP A 109 0.62 0.25 -6.72
C ASP A 109 0.73 -0.73 -5.57
N THR A 110 1.74 -0.57 -4.73
CA THR A 110 1.95 -1.43 -3.56
C THR A 110 2.95 -0.82 -2.59
N ASN A 111 2.74 -1.06 -1.31
CA ASN A 111 3.71 -0.67 -0.30
C ASN A 111 4.02 -1.80 0.69
N ARG A 112 5.13 -1.64 1.37
CA ARG A 112 5.59 -2.59 2.40
C ARG A 112 6.26 -1.84 3.56
N THR A 113 5.94 -2.26 4.78
CA THR A 113 6.67 -1.78 5.96
C THR A 113 7.80 -2.75 6.31
N TYR A 114 9.02 -2.22 6.38
CA TYR A 114 10.26 -2.94 6.72
C TYR A 114 10.66 -2.68 8.17
N LEU A 115 11.28 -3.66 8.77
CA LEU A 115 11.92 -3.57 10.09
C LEU A 115 13.40 -3.23 9.91
N VAL A 116 13.88 -2.15 10.51
CA VAL A 116 15.26 -1.67 10.38
C VAL A 116 16.09 -2.14 11.57
N GLY A 117 16.91 -3.15 11.36
CA GLY A 117 17.73 -3.74 12.43
C GLY A 117 16.87 -4.39 13.53
N ASP A 118 17.17 -4.10 14.79
CA ASP A 118 16.48 -4.69 15.95
C ASP A 118 15.33 -3.80 16.43
N VAL A 119 14.15 -4.05 15.87
CA VAL A 119 12.92 -3.30 16.18
C VAL A 119 12.28 -3.86 17.46
N GLY A 120 11.83 -2.97 18.34
CA GLY A 120 11.13 -3.34 19.58
C GLY A 120 9.80 -4.07 19.34
N VAL A 121 9.31 -4.75 20.38
CA VAL A 121 8.11 -5.61 20.33
C VAL A 121 6.88 -4.88 19.78
N LEU A 122 6.65 -3.63 20.18
CA LEU A 122 5.50 -2.85 19.72
C LEU A 122 5.55 -2.61 18.20
N GLY A 123 6.72 -2.23 17.66
CA GLY A 123 6.90 -1.99 16.22
C GLY A 123 6.70 -3.26 15.40
N ARG A 124 7.31 -4.38 15.80
CA ARG A 124 7.12 -5.69 15.14
C ARG A 124 5.65 -6.07 15.12
N ARG A 125 4.99 -6.03 16.30
CA ARG A 125 3.58 -6.39 16.43
C ARG A 125 2.68 -5.49 15.57
N LEU A 126 2.95 -4.18 15.51
CA LEU A 126 2.19 -3.25 14.67
C LEU A 126 2.30 -3.65 13.18
N VAL A 127 3.52 -3.91 12.71
CA VAL A 127 3.76 -4.31 11.31
C VAL A 127 3.04 -5.62 10.96
N ASP A 128 3.13 -6.64 11.84
CA ASP A 128 2.49 -7.95 11.64
C ASP A 128 0.96 -7.83 11.65
N ILE A 129 0.40 -7.07 12.59
CA ILE A 129 -1.05 -6.84 12.68
C ILE A 129 -1.57 -6.06 11.47
N THR A 130 -0.82 -5.08 10.98
CA THR A 130 -1.21 -4.31 9.79
C THR A 130 -1.22 -5.22 8.56
N TYR A 131 -0.23 -6.08 8.40
CA TYR A 131 -0.18 -7.08 7.33
C TYR A 131 -1.39 -8.04 7.39
N GLU A 132 -1.67 -8.62 8.54
CA GLU A 132 -2.82 -9.53 8.69
C GLU A 132 -4.16 -8.78 8.52
N ALA A 133 -4.27 -7.52 8.96
CA ALA A 133 -5.46 -6.71 8.75
C ALA A 133 -5.74 -6.50 7.26
N MET A 134 -4.72 -6.15 6.47
CA MET A 134 -4.81 -6.06 5.01
C MET A 134 -5.33 -7.37 4.40
N TRP A 135 -4.73 -8.51 4.76
CA TRP A 135 -5.15 -9.82 4.26
C TRP A 135 -6.58 -10.19 4.66
N ARG A 136 -7.03 -9.80 5.85
CA ARG A 136 -8.43 -10.00 6.25
C ARG A 136 -9.40 -9.23 5.38
N GLY A 137 -9.05 -7.99 5.03
CA GLY A 137 -9.81 -7.22 4.04
C GLY A 137 -9.82 -7.89 2.67
N ILE A 138 -8.66 -8.27 2.16
CA ILE A 138 -8.51 -8.94 0.85
C ILE A 138 -9.35 -10.22 0.76
N ARG A 139 -9.36 -11.05 1.80
CA ARG A 139 -10.13 -12.32 1.83
C ARG A 139 -11.64 -12.14 1.77
N THR A 140 -12.17 -10.94 1.99
CA THR A 140 -13.61 -10.67 1.83
C THR A 140 -13.99 -10.37 0.38
N VAL A 141 -13.01 -10.09 -0.48
CA VAL A 141 -13.24 -9.63 -1.86
C VAL A 141 -13.79 -10.78 -2.72
N ARG A 142 -14.98 -10.57 -3.25
CA ARG A 142 -15.64 -11.42 -4.24
C ARG A 142 -16.82 -10.66 -4.86
N PRO A 143 -17.35 -11.07 -6.00
CA PRO A 143 -18.59 -10.48 -6.52
C PRO A 143 -19.72 -10.55 -5.50
N GLY A 144 -20.44 -9.45 -5.33
CA GLY A 144 -21.55 -9.33 -4.38
C GLY A 144 -21.16 -8.96 -2.95
N ALA A 145 -19.90 -9.04 -2.57
CA ALA A 145 -19.41 -8.42 -1.33
C ALA A 145 -19.43 -6.88 -1.44
N THR A 146 -19.30 -6.18 -0.34
CA THR A 146 -19.33 -4.71 -0.31
C THR A 146 -18.02 -4.11 0.18
N LEU A 147 -17.76 -2.84 -0.14
CA LEU A 147 -16.62 -2.11 0.44
C LEU A 147 -16.67 -2.08 1.97
N GLY A 148 -17.87 -2.07 2.56
CA GLY A 148 -18.05 -2.13 4.00
C GLY A 148 -17.63 -3.47 4.61
N ASP A 149 -17.68 -4.57 3.87
CA ASP A 149 -17.16 -5.87 4.31
C ASP A 149 -15.65 -5.84 4.44
N ILE A 150 -14.95 -5.23 3.47
CA ILE A 150 -13.50 -5.01 3.49
C ILE A 150 -13.11 -4.16 4.71
N GLY A 151 -13.72 -2.97 4.82
CA GLY A 151 -13.42 -2.04 5.90
C GLY A 151 -13.71 -2.62 7.29
N HIS A 152 -14.82 -3.33 7.44
CA HIS A 152 -15.18 -3.99 8.71
C HIS A 152 -14.16 -5.08 9.11
N ALA A 153 -13.74 -5.92 8.17
CA ALA A 153 -12.78 -6.98 8.45
C ALA A 153 -11.42 -6.42 8.92
N ILE A 154 -10.97 -5.34 8.31
CA ILE A 154 -9.74 -4.63 8.70
C ILE A 154 -9.90 -3.99 10.08
N GLN A 155 -10.92 -3.15 10.23
CA GLN A 155 -11.15 -2.36 11.43
C GLN A 155 -11.35 -3.23 12.67
N SER A 156 -12.26 -4.20 12.59
CA SER A 156 -12.60 -5.05 13.75
C SER A 156 -11.39 -5.82 14.25
N PHE A 157 -10.52 -6.29 13.34
CA PHE A 157 -9.29 -6.98 13.73
C PHE A 157 -8.27 -6.02 14.36
N ALA A 158 -7.96 -4.89 13.70
CA ALA A 158 -6.97 -3.94 14.19
C ALA A 158 -7.36 -3.35 15.57
N GLU A 159 -8.66 -3.01 15.75
CA GLU A 159 -9.18 -2.48 17.01
C GLU A 159 -9.22 -3.54 18.14
N ALA A 160 -9.50 -4.81 17.82
CA ALA A 160 -9.39 -5.91 18.78
C ALA A 160 -7.94 -6.10 19.27
N GLU A 161 -6.96 -5.83 18.42
CA GLU A 161 -5.54 -5.81 18.76
C GLU A 161 -5.09 -4.50 19.42
N ARG A 162 -6.04 -3.59 19.74
CA ARG A 162 -5.84 -2.29 20.42
C ARG A 162 -5.02 -1.28 19.61
N PHE A 163 -5.11 -1.35 18.29
CA PHE A 163 -4.58 -0.37 17.37
C PHE A 163 -5.70 0.47 16.75
N SER A 164 -5.37 1.59 16.12
CA SER A 164 -6.35 2.49 15.52
C SER A 164 -6.20 2.51 14.00
N VAL A 165 -7.32 2.42 13.29
CA VAL A 165 -7.35 2.57 11.82
C VAL A 165 -7.47 4.04 11.44
N VAL A 166 -6.62 4.53 10.54
CA VAL A 166 -6.70 5.87 9.94
C VAL A 166 -7.95 5.97 9.08
N ARG A 167 -8.64 7.12 9.12
CA ARG A 167 -9.96 7.29 8.48
C ARG A 167 -9.97 8.32 7.35
N GLU A 168 -8.99 9.22 7.32
CA GLU A 168 -8.91 10.33 6.38
C GLU A 168 -8.24 9.95 5.07
N PHE A 169 -7.58 8.79 5.04
CA PHE A 169 -6.96 8.20 3.86
C PHE A 169 -7.54 6.81 3.62
N CYS A 170 -7.52 6.39 2.36
CA CYS A 170 -8.16 5.15 1.93
C CYS A 170 -7.47 4.58 0.69
N GLY A 171 -7.74 3.33 0.39
CA GLY A 171 -7.44 2.75 -0.91
C GLY A 171 -8.35 3.32 -2.00
N HIS A 172 -8.03 3.02 -3.23
CA HIS A 172 -8.66 3.64 -4.40
C HIS A 172 -8.75 2.68 -5.58
N GLY A 173 -9.69 2.95 -6.47
CA GLY A 173 -9.68 2.34 -7.79
C GLY A 173 -8.38 2.70 -8.52
N ILE A 174 -7.89 1.80 -9.35
CA ILE A 174 -6.63 1.97 -10.08
C ILE A 174 -6.72 1.34 -11.47
N GLY A 175 -6.00 1.89 -12.42
CA GLY A 175 -5.98 1.38 -13.78
C GLY A 175 -5.13 2.23 -14.70
N ARG A 176 -5.79 2.93 -15.63
CA ARG A 176 -5.12 3.97 -16.44
C ARG A 176 -4.94 5.26 -15.65
N GLY A 177 -5.81 5.55 -14.70
CA GLY A 177 -5.61 6.57 -13.69
C GLY A 177 -4.87 5.99 -12.48
N PHE A 178 -4.06 6.83 -11.84
CA PHE A 178 -3.42 6.46 -10.57
C PHE A 178 -4.51 6.29 -9.49
N HIS A 179 -5.31 7.31 -9.28
CA HIS A 179 -6.45 7.28 -8.37
C HIS A 179 -7.75 7.35 -9.16
N GLU A 180 -8.50 6.25 -9.15
CA GLU A 180 -9.82 6.13 -9.77
C GLU A 180 -10.89 5.87 -8.68
N ASP A 181 -12.16 5.93 -9.03
CA ASP A 181 -13.23 5.39 -8.20
C ASP A 181 -13.17 3.83 -8.16
N PRO A 182 -13.54 3.19 -7.04
CA PRO A 182 -14.09 3.77 -5.82
C PRO A 182 -13.03 4.12 -4.77
N GLN A 183 -13.42 4.91 -3.76
CA GLN A 183 -12.66 5.00 -2.53
C GLN A 183 -12.88 3.74 -1.69
N VAL A 184 -11.80 3.11 -1.24
CA VAL A 184 -11.80 1.87 -0.46
C VAL A 184 -11.38 2.18 0.98
N VAL A 185 -12.34 2.56 1.81
CA VAL A 185 -12.07 2.87 3.22
C VAL A 185 -11.78 1.60 4.03
N HIS A 186 -10.87 1.71 5.01
CA HIS A 186 -10.42 0.58 5.83
C HIS A 186 -11.22 0.44 7.14
N PHE A 187 -12.43 0.98 7.17
CA PHE A 187 -13.41 0.88 8.24
C PHE A 187 -14.80 0.80 7.65
N GLY A 188 -15.77 0.26 8.39
CA GLY A 188 -17.12 0.17 7.86
C GLY A 188 -18.03 -0.80 8.59
N GLN A 189 -19.15 -1.11 7.94
CA GLN A 189 -20.15 -2.06 8.43
C GLN A 189 -20.41 -3.14 7.36
N PRO A 190 -20.57 -4.40 7.76
CA PRO A 190 -20.88 -5.49 6.81
C PRO A 190 -22.11 -5.20 5.96
N GLY A 191 -22.00 -5.50 4.67
CA GLY A 191 -23.09 -5.35 3.70
C GLY A 191 -23.41 -3.88 3.35
N LYS A 192 -22.56 -2.91 3.71
CA LYS A 192 -22.77 -1.49 3.40
C LYS A 192 -21.77 -0.99 2.36
N GLY A 193 -22.18 0.06 1.65
CA GLY A 193 -21.37 0.69 0.60
C GLY A 193 -21.55 0.05 -0.76
N LEU A 194 -20.60 0.30 -1.66
CA LEU A 194 -20.62 -0.19 -3.02
C LEU A 194 -20.48 -1.72 -3.06
N THR A 195 -21.30 -2.36 -3.88
CA THR A 195 -21.18 -3.80 -4.17
C THR A 195 -20.07 -4.03 -5.19
N LEU A 196 -19.23 -5.02 -4.91
CA LEU A 196 -18.11 -5.40 -5.77
C LEU A 196 -18.60 -6.20 -6.97
N GLU A 197 -18.07 -5.86 -8.14
CA GLU A 197 -18.35 -6.50 -9.42
C GLU A 197 -17.07 -6.98 -10.08
N LYS A 198 -17.16 -8.09 -10.83
CA LYS A 198 -16.04 -8.59 -11.64
C LYS A 198 -15.44 -7.49 -12.53
N GLY A 199 -14.12 -7.42 -12.58
CA GLY A 199 -13.39 -6.43 -13.37
C GLY A 199 -13.13 -5.11 -12.64
N MET A 200 -13.67 -4.91 -11.43
CA MET A 200 -13.19 -3.83 -10.57
C MET A 200 -11.75 -4.08 -10.15
N THR A 201 -10.93 -3.02 -10.18
CA THR A 201 -9.55 -3.03 -9.72
C THR A 201 -9.33 -1.89 -8.73
N PHE A 202 -8.71 -2.18 -7.61
CA PHE A 202 -8.48 -1.21 -6.54
C PHE A 202 -7.34 -1.64 -5.62
N THR A 203 -6.90 -0.72 -4.75
CA THR A 203 -5.93 -0.99 -3.68
C THR A 203 -6.63 -1.29 -2.36
N ILE A 204 -6.00 -2.12 -1.54
CA ILE A 204 -6.31 -2.28 -0.12
C ILE A 204 -5.02 -1.98 0.64
N GLU A 205 -5.02 -0.90 1.43
CA GLU A 205 -3.81 -0.27 1.97
C GLU A 205 -4.01 0.28 3.40
N PRO A 206 -4.43 -0.53 4.36
CA PRO A 206 -4.73 -0.02 5.70
C PRO A 206 -3.53 0.64 6.35
N MET A 207 -3.72 1.88 6.80
CA MET A 207 -2.81 2.60 7.67
C MET A 207 -3.27 2.40 9.12
N ILE A 208 -2.43 1.80 9.95
CA ILE A 208 -2.75 1.43 11.33
C ILE A 208 -1.75 2.08 12.28
N ASN A 209 -2.28 2.78 13.30
CA ASN A 209 -1.51 3.51 14.30
C ASN A 209 -1.45 2.73 15.62
N ALA A 210 -0.28 2.74 16.28
CA ALA A 210 -0.12 2.18 17.61
C ALA A 210 -0.83 3.00 18.70
N GLY A 211 -1.12 4.28 18.41
CA GLY A 211 -1.84 5.19 19.29
C GLY A 211 -3.23 5.54 18.74
N LYS A 212 -3.54 6.84 18.72
CA LYS A 212 -4.83 7.36 18.24
C LYS A 212 -4.87 7.48 16.72
N ALA A 213 -6.08 7.41 16.14
CA ALA A 213 -6.27 7.59 14.71
C ALA A 213 -6.00 9.01 14.21
N ALA A 214 -6.06 10.02 15.10
CA ALA A 214 -5.89 11.42 14.73
C ALA A 214 -4.53 11.73 14.09
N LEU A 215 -4.56 12.45 12.99
CA LEU A 215 -3.41 12.79 12.18
C LEU A 215 -3.19 14.30 12.00
N LYS A 216 -2.07 14.64 11.35
CA LYS A 216 -1.73 16.00 10.91
C LYS A 216 -0.97 15.90 9.59
N ILE A 217 -1.32 16.74 8.63
CA ILE A 217 -0.55 16.97 7.41
C ILE A 217 0.49 18.07 7.71
N LEU A 218 1.75 17.84 7.31
CA LEU A 218 2.82 18.81 7.53
C LEU A 218 2.78 19.94 6.50
N GLY A 219 3.62 20.96 6.73
CA GLY A 219 3.66 22.17 5.89
C GLY A 219 4.20 21.96 4.48
N ASP A 220 4.75 20.78 4.18
CA ASP A 220 5.15 20.37 2.83
C ASP A 220 3.96 20.00 1.92
N GLY A 221 2.76 19.91 2.52
CA GLY A 221 1.52 19.58 1.81
C GLY A 221 1.32 18.08 1.53
N TRP A 222 2.28 17.21 1.91
CA TRP A 222 2.26 15.77 1.62
C TRP A 222 2.38 14.90 2.86
N THR A 223 3.42 15.10 3.66
CA THR A 223 3.75 14.22 4.78
C THR A 223 2.65 14.18 5.83
N VAL A 224 2.08 13.01 6.04
CA VAL A 224 1.03 12.76 7.03
C VAL A 224 1.63 12.08 8.25
N VAL A 225 1.39 12.62 9.44
CA VAL A 225 1.94 12.09 10.70
C VAL A 225 0.85 11.82 11.73
N THR A 226 1.08 10.84 12.61
CA THR A 226 0.24 10.66 13.79
C THR A 226 0.36 11.87 14.71
N ARG A 227 -0.79 12.35 15.23
CA ARG A 227 -0.83 13.55 16.05
C ARG A 227 -0.15 13.36 17.41
N ASP A 228 -0.18 12.13 17.93
CA ASP A 228 0.44 11.74 19.19
C ASP A 228 1.86 11.19 19.04
N ARG A 229 2.41 11.20 17.82
CA ARG A 229 3.73 10.65 17.46
C ARG A 229 3.88 9.15 17.71
N SER A 230 2.79 8.42 17.84
CA SER A 230 2.82 6.97 17.90
C SER A 230 3.25 6.37 16.55
N LEU A 231 3.79 5.14 16.58
CA LEU A 231 4.16 4.42 15.37
C LEU A 231 2.93 4.20 14.46
N SER A 232 3.16 4.26 13.16
CA SER A 232 2.19 3.89 12.12
C SER A 232 2.81 2.89 11.17
N ALA A 233 2.04 1.92 10.69
CA ALA A 233 2.44 0.98 9.67
C ALA A 233 1.37 0.90 8.58
N GLN A 234 1.79 0.57 7.37
CA GLN A 234 0.94 0.36 6.21
C GLN A 234 1.44 -0.85 5.41
N TRP A 235 0.50 -1.57 4.81
CA TRP A 235 0.74 -2.59 3.80
C TRP A 235 -0.29 -2.43 2.72
N GLU A 236 0.08 -2.76 1.48
CA GLU A 236 -0.80 -2.55 0.35
C GLU A 236 -0.65 -3.59 -0.72
N HIS A 237 -1.78 -3.94 -1.32
CA HIS A 237 -1.84 -4.64 -2.60
C HIS A 237 -2.86 -4.03 -3.55
N THR A 238 -2.49 -4.01 -4.84
CA THR A 238 -3.41 -3.86 -5.97
C THR A 238 -4.01 -5.21 -6.32
N LEU A 239 -5.32 -5.26 -6.49
CA LEU A 239 -6.05 -6.48 -6.83
C LEU A 239 -7.23 -6.21 -7.78
N ALA A 240 -7.73 -7.29 -8.38
CA ALA A 240 -8.95 -7.29 -9.17
C ALA A 240 -9.99 -8.22 -8.55
N VAL A 241 -11.27 -7.89 -8.74
CA VAL A 241 -12.40 -8.81 -8.47
C VAL A 241 -12.53 -9.77 -9.65
N THR A 242 -12.49 -11.08 -9.38
CA THR A 242 -12.66 -12.15 -10.38
C THR A 242 -14.08 -12.71 -10.41
N ASP A 243 -14.34 -13.82 -11.10
CA ASP A 243 -15.66 -14.45 -11.15
C ASP A 243 -16.13 -14.99 -9.79
N ASP A 244 -15.18 -15.43 -8.95
CA ASP A 244 -15.47 -16.15 -7.70
C ASP A 244 -14.68 -15.63 -6.49
N GLY A 245 -13.85 -14.60 -6.67
CA GLY A 245 -13.01 -14.06 -5.62
C GLY A 245 -12.21 -12.86 -6.08
N TYR A 246 -10.89 -12.95 -5.96
CA TYR A 246 -9.94 -11.88 -6.30
C TYR A 246 -8.66 -12.42 -6.90
N GLU A 247 -7.91 -11.53 -7.56
CA GLU A 247 -6.55 -11.76 -8.01
C GLU A 247 -5.66 -10.60 -7.58
N ILE A 248 -4.52 -10.90 -6.94
CA ILE A 248 -3.55 -9.90 -6.48
C ILE A 248 -2.43 -9.75 -7.52
N PHE A 249 -2.16 -8.53 -7.94
CA PHE A 249 -1.15 -8.23 -8.97
C PHE A 249 0.24 -7.95 -8.38
N THR A 250 0.31 -7.61 -7.11
CA THR A 250 1.50 -7.03 -6.45
C THR A 250 2.13 -7.95 -5.39
N LEU A 251 1.90 -9.27 -5.46
CA LEU A 251 2.59 -10.20 -4.56
C LEU A 251 4.11 -10.15 -4.76
N GLY A 252 4.87 -9.93 -3.69
CA GLY A 252 6.32 -10.06 -3.67
C GLY A 252 6.81 -11.50 -3.80
N ALA A 253 8.11 -11.72 -3.98
CA ALA A 253 8.69 -13.05 -4.21
C ALA A 253 8.33 -14.04 -3.10
N ALA A 254 8.52 -13.66 -1.83
CA ALA A 254 8.19 -14.51 -0.68
C ALA A 254 6.69 -14.81 -0.56
N GLU A 255 5.84 -13.87 -0.94
CA GLU A 255 4.39 -14.08 -0.94
C GLU A 255 3.96 -15.02 -2.06
N ARG A 256 4.56 -14.91 -3.25
CA ARG A 256 4.31 -15.86 -4.37
C ARG A 256 4.70 -17.29 -4.05
N GLU A 257 5.68 -17.50 -3.17
CA GLU A 257 6.02 -18.83 -2.68
C GLU A 257 4.95 -19.40 -1.75
N ARG A 258 4.33 -18.55 -0.93
CA ARG A 258 3.32 -18.93 0.08
C ARG A 258 1.91 -18.99 -0.46
N PHE A 259 1.56 -18.09 -1.37
CA PHE A 259 0.20 -17.88 -1.86
C PHE A 259 0.14 -18.02 -3.38
N SER A 260 -1.00 -18.49 -3.89
CA SER A 260 -1.38 -18.25 -5.28
C SER A 260 -1.79 -16.79 -5.48
N PRO A 261 -1.91 -16.28 -6.71
CA PRO A 261 -2.46 -14.94 -6.95
C PRO A 261 -3.86 -14.72 -6.39
N THR A 262 -4.63 -15.80 -6.18
CA THR A 262 -5.95 -15.78 -5.52
C THR A 262 -5.85 -15.85 -4.00
N GLY A 263 -4.65 -15.73 -3.42
CA GLY A 263 -4.41 -15.68 -1.98
C GLY A 263 -4.58 -17.00 -1.23
N HIS A 264 -4.83 -18.11 -1.91
CA HIS A 264 -4.84 -19.43 -1.27
C HIS A 264 -3.40 -19.88 -0.92
N GLN A 265 -3.21 -20.43 0.26
CA GLN A 265 -1.95 -21.09 0.60
C GLN A 265 -1.67 -22.24 -0.36
N LYS A 266 -0.43 -22.30 -0.85
CA LYS A 266 0.06 -23.38 -1.70
C LYS A 266 0.40 -24.62 -0.89
#